data_b7b593fe4380f038a408c65855a39aca
#
_entry.id   b7b593fe4380f038a408c65855a39aca
#
_cell.length_a   1.000
_cell.length_b   1.000
_cell.length_c   1.000
_cell.angle_alpha   90.00
_cell.angle_beta   90.00
_cell.angle_gamma   90.00
#
_symmetry.space_group_name_H-M   'P 1'
#
loop_
_entity.id
_entity.type
_entity.pdbx_description
1 polymer ?
#
loop_
_entity_poly.entity_id
_entity_poly.type
_entity_poly.pdbx_seq_one_letter_code
_entity_poly.pdbx_strand_id
1 'polypeptide(L)'
;MRGKMLFVSIALLVMLFFVETASAQVKVDTLEELQAALAGNDEEIIVTKTIVIDEDLTLDGGGKTVKLDSNARIQLINSATFEHITIDGGELQRSKPLVVVDDNGGVTLTLGDGAIIQNARTSGNGGAIELSSAKLQMNGGRILNCTAQNGGGIYLGSYSVVQMDDGTISRCKADENGGAIFSYVDSGSNEVNLTGGTIEGNSAKIGGGVYINCYTFVEPTTAPPRSGQRSALLQGLHSTAPAARSAAIRRRKAARIWRLFPAVLFRWARRKGSIKAKT
;
A
#
# COMPACT_ATOMS: atom_id res chain seq x y z
N MET A 1 44.90 -6.54 -69.83
CA MET A 1 45.25 -6.19 -68.47
C MET A 1 43.97 -6.23 -67.62
N ARG A 2 43.86 -7.15 -66.70
CA ARG A 2 42.63 -7.45 -65.99
C ARG A 2 42.56 -6.61 -64.74
N GLY A 3 41.56 -5.74 -64.64
CA GLY A 3 41.26 -4.99 -63.41
C GLY A 3 40.76 -5.91 -62.33
N LYS A 4 41.43 -5.88 -61.19
CA LYS A 4 40.95 -6.52 -59.96
C LYS A 4 39.96 -5.58 -59.29
N MET A 5 38.69 -5.93 -59.34
CA MET A 5 37.64 -5.30 -58.59
C MET A 5 37.87 -5.53 -57.08
N LEU A 6 38.00 -4.45 -56.36
CA LEU A 6 38.15 -4.43 -54.93
C LEU A 6 36.75 -4.66 -54.27
N PHE A 7 36.49 -5.89 -53.86
CA PHE A 7 35.40 -6.17 -52.92
C PHE A 7 35.80 -5.69 -51.53
N VAL A 8 35.69 -4.42 -51.26
CA VAL A 8 35.72 -3.94 -49.86
C VAL A 8 34.37 -4.26 -49.24
N SER A 9 34.44 -5.12 -48.32
CA SER A 9 33.36 -5.77 -47.59
C SER A 9 32.36 -4.77 -47.03
N ILE A 10 31.10 -4.87 -47.49
CA ILE A 10 29.92 -4.24 -46.88
C ILE A 10 29.69 -4.76 -45.42
N ALA A 11 30.42 -5.78 -45.00
CA ALA A 11 30.35 -6.33 -43.64
C ALA A 11 30.91 -5.40 -42.56
N LEU A 12 31.69 -4.34 -42.91
CA LEU A 12 32.24 -3.42 -41.90
C LEU A 12 31.32 -2.23 -41.61
N LEU A 13 30.24 -2.05 -42.37
CA LEU A 13 29.30 -0.93 -42.20
C LEU A 13 28.06 -1.30 -41.35
N VAL A 14 27.87 -2.57 -41.01
CA VAL A 14 26.74 -3.04 -40.21
C VAL A 14 27.13 -3.19 -38.72
N MET A 15 28.40 -3.10 -38.37
CA MET A 15 28.87 -3.20 -36.96
C MET A 15 28.86 -1.87 -36.19
N LEU A 16 28.38 -0.79 -36.76
CA LEU A 16 28.45 0.56 -36.18
C LEU A 16 27.11 1.09 -35.63
N PHE A 17 26.07 0.26 -35.54
CA PHE A 17 24.75 0.70 -35.02
C PHE A 17 24.15 -0.17 -33.92
N PHE A 18 24.96 -0.98 -33.26
CA PHE A 18 24.64 -1.41 -31.90
C PHE A 18 25.53 -0.64 -30.93
N VAL A 19 25.34 0.66 -30.87
CA VAL A 19 25.53 1.34 -29.60
C VAL A 19 24.35 0.85 -28.77
N GLU A 20 24.56 -0.16 -27.94
CA GLU A 20 23.77 -0.31 -26.74
C GLU A 20 23.89 1.05 -26.06
N THR A 21 22.90 1.88 -26.19
CA THR A 21 22.73 3.01 -25.30
C THR A 21 22.49 2.37 -23.96
N ALA A 22 23.56 2.27 -23.16
CA ALA A 22 23.43 1.92 -21.76
C ALA A 22 22.32 2.87 -21.25
N SER A 23 21.20 2.30 -20.83
CA SER A 23 20.11 3.05 -20.22
C SER A 23 20.73 3.98 -19.19
N ALA A 24 20.53 5.29 -19.34
CA ALA A 24 21.14 6.25 -18.44
C ALA A 24 20.50 6.06 -17.06
N GLN A 25 21.28 5.48 -16.16
CA GLN A 25 20.89 5.29 -14.76
C GLN A 25 21.19 6.59 -14.02
N VAL A 26 20.17 7.20 -13.42
CA VAL A 26 20.32 8.40 -12.61
C VAL A 26 20.14 8.05 -11.13
N LYS A 27 21.05 8.55 -10.29
CA LYS A 27 20.94 8.48 -8.82
C LYS A 27 20.42 9.78 -8.29
N VAL A 28 19.45 9.70 -7.40
CA VAL A 28 18.79 10.86 -6.80
C VAL A 28 18.73 10.72 -5.28
N ASP A 29 18.94 11.83 -4.60
CA ASP A 29 19.00 11.90 -3.15
C ASP A 29 17.97 12.86 -2.56
N THR A 30 17.35 13.70 -3.39
CA THR A 30 16.39 14.75 -2.98
C THR A 30 15.09 14.67 -3.77
N LEU A 31 14.03 15.29 -3.27
CA LEU A 31 12.75 15.38 -3.95
C LEU A 31 12.86 16.12 -5.30
N GLU A 32 13.62 17.22 -5.32
CA GLU A 32 13.84 18.00 -6.55
C GLU A 32 14.53 17.17 -7.64
N GLU A 33 15.57 16.41 -7.27
CA GLU A 33 16.26 15.51 -8.21
C GLU A 33 15.34 14.40 -8.71
N LEU A 34 14.50 13.83 -7.82
CA LEU A 34 13.52 12.83 -8.22
C LEU A 34 12.50 13.41 -9.21
N GLN A 35 11.94 14.57 -8.93
CA GLN A 35 11.01 15.25 -9.83
C GLN A 35 11.65 15.57 -11.18
N ALA A 36 12.89 16.05 -11.19
CA ALA A 36 13.64 16.31 -12.41
C ALA A 36 13.90 15.05 -13.24
N ALA A 37 14.28 13.93 -12.59
CA ALA A 37 14.48 12.64 -13.24
C ALA A 37 13.17 12.06 -13.79
N LEU A 38 12.05 12.22 -13.05
CA LEU A 38 10.73 11.80 -13.53
C LEU A 38 10.29 12.61 -14.76
N ALA A 39 10.58 13.91 -14.81
CA ALA A 39 10.28 14.78 -15.96
C ALA A 39 11.25 14.58 -17.14
N GLY A 40 12.45 14.03 -16.89
CA GLY A 40 13.51 13.79 -17.89
C GLY A 40 13.26 12.57 -18.77
N ASN A 41 14.32 12.12 -19.43
CA ASN A 41 14.29 10.93 -20.28
C ASN A 41 15.02 9.75 -19.64
N ASP A 42 15.32 9.80 -18.35
CA ASP A 42 16.00 8.74 -17.65
C ASP A 42 15.13 7.49 -17.59
N GLU A 43 15.66 6.35 -17.95
CA GLU A 43 14.92 5.09 -17.95
C GLU A 43 14.97 4.38 -16.60
N GLU A 44 16.06 4.55 -15.86
CA GLU A 44 16.26 3.95 -14.54
C GLU A 44 16.63 5.01 -13.51
N ILE A 45 15.76 5.20 -12.53
CA ILE A 45 15.95 6.16 -11.43
C ILE A 45 16.23 5.37 -10.16
N ILE A 46 17.34 5.68 -9.47
CA ILE A 46 17.72 5.04 -8.21
C ILE A 46 17.74 6.08 -7.10
N VAL A 47 16.89 5.90 -6.12
CA VAL A 47 16.92 6.67 -4.88
C VAL A 47 17.90 6.04 -3.91
N THR A 48 18.89 6.81 -3.45
CA THR A 48 19.96 6.29 -2.58
C THR A 48 19.83 6.74 -1.13
N LYS A 49 19.01 7.77 -0.85
CA LYS A 49 18.70 8.26 0.50
C LYS A 49 17.19 8.32 0.75
N THR A 50 16.81 8.70 1.97
CA THR A 50 15.42 9.01 2.26
C THR A 50 15.03 10.31 1.56
N ILE A 51 14.01 10.22 0.71
CA ILE A 51 13.35 11.41 0.13
C ILE A 51 12.18 11.78 1.03
N VAL A 52 12.16 13.01 1.49
CA VAL A 52 11.07 13.55 2.31
C VAL A 52 10.14 14.35 1.41
N ILE A 53 8.84 14.02 1.46
CA ILE A 53 7.78 14.82 0.83
C ILE A 53 7.19 15.70 1.91
N ASP A 54 7.55 16.99 1.87
CA ASP A 54 7.23 18.03 2.85
C ASP A 54 6.26 19.09 2.32
N GLU A 55 5.69 18.85 1.14
CA GLU A 55 4.63 19.63 0.53
C GLU A 55 3.56 18.73 -0.09
N ASP A 56 2.35 19.24 -0.23
CA ASP A 56 1.28 18.51 -0.92
C ASP A 56 1.58 18.46 -2.42
N LEU A 57 1.74 17.25 -2.97
CA LEU A 57 2.09 17.10 -4.38
C LEU A 57 1.49 15.85 -5.05
N THR A 58 1.48 15.86 -6.37
CA THR A 58 1.29 14.66 -7.20
C THR A 58 2.63 14.25 -7.81
N LEU A 59 3.03 13.02 -7.54
CA LEU A 59 4.21 12.40 -8.13
C LEU A 59 3.75 11.50 -9.28
N ASP A 60 3.69 12.06 -10.49
CA ASP A 60 3.40 11.33 -11.72
C ASP A 60 4.70 10.82 -12.33
N GLY A 61 4.83 9.52 -12.41
CA GLY A 61 6.03 8.88 -12.94
C GLY A 61 6.04 8.74 -14.46
N GLY A 62 4.95 9.02 -15.16
CA GLY A 62 4.87 8.79 -16.62
C GLY A 62 5.15 7.33 -17.03
N GLY A 63 4.89 6.38 -16.15
CA GLY A 63 5.18 4.95 -16.35
C GLY A 63 6.58 4.50 -15.92
N LYS A 64 7.41 5.39 -15.36
CA LYS A 64 8.78 5.07 -14.94
C LYS A 64 8.85 4.25 -13.66
N THR A 65 10.00 3.58 -13.52
CA THR A 65 10.34 2.82 -12.31
C THR A 65 11.41 3.56 -11.51
N VAL A 66 11.10 3.76 -10.24
CA VAL A 66 12.00 4.32 -9.23
C VAL A 66 12.43 3.19 -8.31
N LYS A 67 13.70 2.80 -8.38
CA LYS A 67 14.31 1.80 -7.52
C LYS A 67 14.82 2.44 -6.23
N LEU A 68 14.61 1.80 -5.12
CA LEU A 68 15.10 2.28 -3.82
C LEU A 68 16.22 1.38 -3.31
N ASP A 69 17.38 1.94 -3.04
CA ASP A 69 18.46 1.25 -2.33
C ASP A 69 18.02 0.77 -0.95
N SER A 70 18.74 -0.17 -0.36
CA SER A 70 18.36 -0.85 0.90
C SER A 70 18.08 0.08 2.08
N ASN A 71 18.70 1.25 2.13
CA ASN A 71 18.51 2.26 3.17
C ASN A 71 17.61 3.42 2.72
N ALA A 72 17.28 3.48 1.43
CA ALA A 72 16.44 4.52 0.86
C ALA A 72 14.96 4.24 1.12
N ARG A 73 14.17 5.30 1.27
CA ARG A 73 12.71 5.25 1.38
C ARG A 73 12.12 6.59 0.97
N ILE A 74 10.82 6.60 0.74
CA ILE A 74 10.03 7.83 0.62
C ILE A 74 9.30 8.04 1.95
N GLN A 75 9.49 9.20 2.55
CA GLN A 75 8.82 9.59 3.80
C GLN A 75 7.89 10.75 3.55
N LEU A 76 6.62 10.59 3.88
CA LEU A 76 5.62 11.65 3.75
C LEU A 76 5.42 12.32 5.11
N ILE A 77 5.52 13.65 5.12
CA ILE A 77 5.08 14.54 6.20
C ILE A 77 4.00 15.51 5.70
N ASN A 78 3.71 15.50 4.40
CA ASN A 78 2.58 16.13 3.73
C ASN A 78 1.92 15.16 2.77
N SER A 79 0.72 15.48 2.28
CA SER A 79 -0.05 14.58 1.44
C SER A 79 0.55 14.45 0.05
N ALA A 80 0.51 13.22 -0.47
CA ALA A 80 0.98 12.97 -1.82
C ALA A 80 0.05 12.02 -2.58
N THR A 81 -0.06 12.24 -3.88
CA THR A 81 -0.68 11.33 -4.82
C THR A 81 0.40 10.71 -5.71
N PHE A 82 0.44 9.39 -5.80
CA PHE A 82 1.30 8.66 -6.71
C PHE A 82 0.47 8.16 -7.89
N GLU A 83 0.90 8.49 -9.11
CA GLU A 83 0.25 8.09 -10.37
C GLU A 83 1.28 7.65 -11.39
N HIS A 84 0.95 6.62 -12.19
CA HIS A 84 1.81 6.10 -13.28
C HIS A 84 3.28 5.92 -12.88
N ILE A 85 3.54 5.52 -11.66
CA ILE A 85 4.88 5.35 -11.10
C ILE A 85 5.03 3.97 -10.45
N THR A 86 6.18 3.34 -10.67
CA THR A 86 6.54 2.12 -9.96
C THR A 86 7.62 2.41 -8.92
N ILE A 87 7.33 2.21 -7.65
CA ILE A 87 8.31 2.24 -6.57
C ILE A 87 8.74 0.80 -6.31
N ASP A 88 9.99 0.49 -6.60
CA ASP A 88 10.52 -0.88 -6.58
C ASP A 88 11.62 -1.05 -5.53
N GLY A 89 11.41 -1.98 -4.61
CA GLY A 89 12.38 -2.32 -3.57
C GLY A 89 13.50 -3.25 -4.01
N GLY A 90 13.43 -3.81 -5.25
CA GLY A 90 14.45 -4.70 -5.82
C GLY A 90 14.68 -5.98 -5.00
N GLU A 91 13.73 -6.37 -4.13
CA GLU A 91 13.88 -7.48 -3.16
C GLU A 91 15.06 -7.32 -2.18
N LEU A 92 15.63 -6.13 -2.10
CA LEU A 92 16.70 -5.83 -1.16
C LEU A 92 16.20 -5.91 0.28
N GLN A 93 16.98 -6.59 1.13
CA GLN A 93 16.66 -6.63 2.57
C GLN A 93 16.83 -5.24 3.18
N ARG A 94 15.81 -4.78 3.88
CA ARG A 94 15.77 -3.46 4.52
C ARG A 94 15.17 -3.53 5.92
N SER A 95 15.39 -2.49 6.72
CA SER A 95 14.85 -2.38 8.08
C SER A 95 13.51 -1.65 8.12
N LYS A 96 13.19 -0.88 7.08
CA LYS A 96 12.00 -0.04 6.96
C LYS A 96 11.28 -0.28 5.63
N PRO A 97 9.97 0.00 5.54
CA PRO A 97 9.21 -0.06 4.29
C PRO A 97 9.74 0.89 3.23
N LEU A 98 9.22 0.72 1.99
CA LEU A 98 9.53 1.63 0.88
C LEU A 98 8.93 3.02 1.11
N VAL A 99 7.72 3.07 1.67
CA VAL A 99 7.01 4.31 1.95
C VAL A 99 6.61 4.34 3.42
N VAL A 100 6.94 5.42 4.09
CA VAL A 100 6.55 5.69 5.47
C VAL A 100 5.71 6.97 5.48
N VAL A 101 4.52 6.88 6.03
CA VAL A 101 3.64 8.03 6.26
C VAL A 101 3.49 8.19 7.75
N ASP A 102 4.18 9.17 8.29
CA ASP A 102 4.24 9.42 9.73
C ASP A 102 3.89 10.88 10.01
N ASP A 103 2.72 11.08 10.60
CA ASP A 103 2.22 12.40 10.90
C ASP A 103 1.37 12.42 12.18
N ASN A 104 1.11 13.62 12.68
CA ASN A 104 0.25 13.86 13.83
C ASN A 104 -1.26 13.93 13.46
N GLY A 105 -1.65 13.39 12.30
CA GLY A 105 -3.01 13.26 11.81
C GLY A 105 -3.39 14.29 10.75
N GLY A 106 -3.44 13.88 9.49
CA GLY A 106 -3.86 14.71 8.36
C GLY A 106 -3.23 14.32 7.03
N VAL A 107 -2.06 13.72 7.06
CA VAL A 107 -1.38 13.28 5.84
C VAL A 107 -2.09 12.09 5.19
N THR A 108 -2.30 12.23 3.89
CA THR A 108 -2.87 11.18 3.05
C THR A 108 -1.90 10.79 1.94
N LEU A 109 -1.56 9.52 1.87
CA LEU A 109 -1.00 8.93 0.66
C LEU A 109 -2.13 8.42 -0.22
N THR A 110 -2.20 8.91 -1.46
CA THR A 110 -3.13 8.40 -2.47
C THR A 110 -2.37 7.56 -3.49
N LEU A 111 -2.80 6.32 -3.71
CA LEU A 111 -2.35 5.50 -4.84
C LEU A 111 -3.41 5.54 -5.92
N GLY A 112 -3.17 6.35 -6.95
CA GLY A 112 -4.01 6.50 -8.13
C GLY A 112 -3.68 5.51 -9.23
N ASP A 113 -4.16 5.81 -10.43
CA ASP A 113 -3.99 4.95 -11.60
C ASP A 113 -2.51 4.73 -11.93
N GLY A 114 -2.18 3.49 -12.26
CA GLY A 114 -0.81 3.13 -12.65
C GLY A 114 0.25 3.23 -11.55
N ALA A 115 -0.12 3.60 -10.31
CA ALA A 115 0.80 3.58 -9.19
C ALA A 115 1.07 2.14 -8.73
N ILE A 116 2.33 1.74 -8.61
CA ILE A 116 2.74 0.42 -8.16
C ILE A 116 3.80 0.56 -7.07
N ILE A 117 3.63 -0.14 -5.95
CA ILE A 117 4.67 -0.32 -4.94
C ILE A 117 4.95 -1.82 -4.86
N GLN A 118 6.21 -2.21 -5.10
CA GLN A 118 6.51 -3.63 -5.23
C GLN A 118 7.89 -4.05 -4.72
N ASN A 119 8.05 -5.39 -4.58
CA ASN A 119 9.33 -6.05 -4.32
C ASN A 119 10.03 -5.52 -3.06
N ALA A 120 9.26 -5.14 -2.06
CA ALA A 120 9.79 -4.73 -0.76
C ALA A 120 10.07 -5.95 0.12
N ARG A 121 11.17 -5.94 0.84
CA ARG A 121 11.51 -6.97 1.80
C ARG A 121 12.04 -6.36 3.08
N THR A 122 11.20 -6.33 4.12
CA THR A 122 11.59 -5.75 5.42
C THR A 122 11.71 -6.82 6.50
N SER A 123 12.62 -6.59 7.45
CA SER A 123 12.69 -7.40 8.68
C SER A 123 11.72 -6.91 9.76
N GLY A 124 11.09 -5.76 9.57
CA GLY A 124 10.13 -5.15 10.48
C GLY A 124 8.70 -5.29 9.99
N ASN A 125 7.88 -4.32 10.34
CA ASN A 125 6.48 -4.23 9.95
C ASN A 125 6.33 -3.42 8.65
N GLY A 126 5.31 -3.76 7.85
CA GLY A 126 5.00 -3.09 6.60
C GLY A 126 6.04 -3.35 5.51
N GLY A 127 5.74 -4.19 4.53
CA GLY A 127 6.67 -4.38 3.41
C GLY A 127 6.72 -3.14 2.53
N ALA A 128 5.60 -2.78 1.94
CA ALA A 128 5.48 -1.61 1.07
C ALA A 128 5.30 -0.31 1.86
N ILE A 129 4.33 -0.28 2.78
CA ILE A 129 3.85 0.95 3.43
C ILE A 129 3.73 0.75 4.96
N GLU A 130 4.20 1.74 5.71
CA GLU A 130 3.91 1.93 7.13
C GLU A 130 3.13 3.24 7.30
N LEU A 131 2.00 3.16 8.01
CA LEU A 131 1.18 4.32 8.37
C LEU A 131 1.23 4.51 9.89
N SER A 132 1.39 5.75 10.32
CA SER A 132 1.30 6.18 11.71
C SER A 132 0.51 7.48 11.77
N SER A 133 -0.67 7.46 12.38
CA SER A 133 -1.60 8.61 12.44
C SER A 133 -1.90 9.21 11.06
N ALA A 134 -2.04 8.40 10.03
CA ALA A 134 -2.11 8.81 8.64
C ALA A 134 -3.15 8.01 7.85
N LYS A 135 -3.45 8.47 6.65
CA LYS A 135 -4.41 7.81 5.75
C LYS A 135 -3.71 7.28 4.49
N LEU A 136 -4.07 6.06 4.11
CA LEU A 136 -3.87 5.53 2.75
C LEU A 136 -5.22 5.50 2.02
N GLN A 137 -5.26 6.14 0.85
CA GLN A 137 -6.36 6.08 -0.10
C GLN A 137 -5.92 5.31 -1.34
N MET A 138 -6.58 4.20 -1.67
CA MET A 138 -6.32 3.44 -2.90
C MET A 138 -7.49 3.61 -3.87
N ASN A 139 -7.23 4.26 -4.99
CA ASN A 139 -8.20 4.56 -6.05
C ASN A 139 -7.94 3.80 -7.35
N GLY A 140 -6.92 2.92 -7.38
CA GLY A 140 -6.50 2.16 -8.56
C GLY A 140 -5.09 1.58 -8.47
N GLY A 141 -4.29 2.05 -7.53
CA GLY A 141 -2.90 1.62 -7.34
C GLY A 141 -2.75 0.16 -6.91
N ARG A 142 -1.52 -0.35 -7.00
CA ARG A 142 -1.20 -1.76 -6.73
C ARG A 142 -0.06 -1.90 -5.73
N ILE A 143 -0.17 -2.85 -4.80
CA ILE A 143 0.89 -3.25 -3.88
C ILE A 143 1.17 -4.73 -4.12
N LEU A 144 2.39 -5.05 -4.55
CA LEU A 144 2.72 -6.37 -5.09
C LEU A 144 4.00 -6.94 -4.49
N ASN A 145 4.03 -8.28 -4.25
CA ASN A 145 5.26 -9.02 -3.94
C ASN A 145 6.06 -8.45 -2.76
N CYS A 146 5.40 -7.96 -1.73
CA CYS A 146 6.07 -7.37 -0.58
C CYS A 146 6.12 -8.35 0.60
N THR A 147 7.20 -8.30 1.37
CA THR A 147 7.43 -9.21 2.50
C THR A 147 7.81 -8.42 3.75
N ALA A 148 7.25 -8.82 4.90
CA ALA A 148 7.54 -8.20 6.19
C ALA A 148 7.35 -9.21 7.35
N GLN A 149 7.69 -8.81 8.58
CA GLN A 149 7.32 -9.60 9.76
C GLN A 149 5.80 -9.58 9.97
N ASN A 150 5.19 -8.38 9.93
CA ASN A 150 3.75 -8.18 9.98
C ASN A 150 3.33 -7.17 8.90
N GLY A 151 2.15 -7.37 8.30
CA GLY A 151 1.68 -6.52 7.21
C GLY A 151 2.59 -6.62 6.00
N GLY A 152 2.60 -7.77 5.30
CA GLY A 152 3.48 -7.96 4.14
C GLY A 152 3.38 -6.84 3.11
N GLY A 153 2.18 -6.32 2.87
CA GLY A 153 1.94 -5.09 2.11
C GLY A 153 1.97 -3.85 3.00
N ILE A 154 1.03 -3.74 3.93
CA ILE A 154 0.73 -2.53 4.70
C ILE A 154 0.72 -2.83 6.19
N TYR A 155 1.37 -1.97 6.96
CA TYR A 155 1.26 -1.90 8.41
C TYR A 155 0.54 -0.62 8.83
N LEU A 156 -0.50 -0.76 9.65
CA LEU A 156 -1.18 0.37 10.28
C LEU A 156 -0.79 0.44 11.76
N GLY A 157 -0.07 1.48 12.11
CA GLY A 157 0.09 1.94 13.48
C GLY A 157 -1.19 2.66 13.96
N SER A 158 -1.20 3.13 15.20
CA SER A 158 -2.38 3.77 15.81
C SER A 158 -2.87 4.98 15.02
N TYR A 159 -4.19 5.23 15.08
CA TYR A 159 -4.88 6.36 14.44
C TYR A 159 -4.76 6.39 12.90
N SER A 160 -4.56 5.25 12.28
CA SER A 160 -4.38 5.16 10.83
C SER A 160 -5.63 4.64 10.13
N VAL A 161 -5.80 5.08 8.88
CA VAL A 161 -6.95 4.71 8.04
C VAL A 161 -6.43 4.13 6.72
N VAL A 162 -6.97 2.99 6.31
CA VAL A 162 -6.89 2.50 4.94
C VAL A 162 -8.29 2.57 4.34
N GLN A 163 -8.41 3.34 3.26
CA GLN A 163 -9.57 3.36 2.39
C GLN A 163 -9.18 2.76 1.05
N MET A 164 -9.79 1.66 0.66
CA MET A 164 -9.57 1.01 -0.63
C MET A 164 -10.87 0.99 -1.41
N ASP A 165 -10.96 1.88 -2.40
CA ASP A 165 -12.10 1.98 -3.28
C ASP A 165 -11.88 1.18 -4.57
N ASP A 166 -10.61 1.06 -5.00
CA ASP A 166 -10.16 0.23 -6.10
C ASP A 166 -8.67 -0.15 -5.93
N GLY A 167 -8.11 -0.91 -6.86
CA GLY A 167 -6.72 -1.34 -6.85
C GLY A 167 -6.51 -2.78 -6.39
N THR A 168 -5.24 -3.13 -6.16
CA THR A 168 -4.89 -4.52 -5.83
C THR A 168 -3.78 -4.60 -4.80
N ILE A 169 -3.95 -5.47 -3.79
CA ILE A 169 -2.88 -5.88 -2.89
C ILE A 169 -2.69 -7.39 -3.07
N SER A 170 -1.59 -7.79 -3.70
CA SER A 170 -1.41 -9.21 -4.01
C SER A 170 0.00 -9.73 -3.83
N ARG A 171 0.09 -11.05 -3.59
CA ARG A 171 1.35 -11.78 -3.40
C ARG A 171 2.25 -11.19 -2.32
N CYS A 172 1.65 -10.54 -1.34
CA CYS A 172 2.35 -10.06 -0.16
C CYS A 172 2.42 -11.15 0.90
N LYS A 173 3.51 -11.19 1.63
CA LYS A 173 3.77 -12.22 2.64
C LYS A 173 4.17 -11.58 3.96
N ALA A 174 3.52 -12.00 5.05
CA ALA A 174 4.00 -11.72 6.39
C ALA A 174 4.51 -13.01 7.06
N ASP A 175 5.60 -12.91 7.80
CA ASP A 175 6.12 -14.04 8.55
C ASP A 175 5.23 -14.40 9.74
N GLU A 176 4.44 -13.43 10.24
CA GLU A 176 3.53 -13.64 11.35
C GLU A 176 2.08 -13.28 11.03
N ASN A 177 1.73 -11.99 10.91
CA ASN A 177 0.34 -11.57 10.84
C ASN A 177 0.08 -10.63 9.66
N GLY A 178 -1.11 -10.77 9.04
CA GLY A 178 -1.60 -9.88 8.00
C GLY A 178 -0.76 -9.93 6.73
N GLY A 179 -0.97 -10.90 5.86
CA GLY A 179 -0.18 -11.03 4.63
C GLY A 179 -0.28 -9.80 3.74
N ALA A 180 -1.45 -9.24 3.56
CA ALA A 180 -1.64 -7.96 2.88
C ALA A 180 -1.58 -6.80 3.86
N ILE A 181 -2.47 -6.79 4.86
CA ILE A 181 -2.65 -5.68 5.80
C ILE A 181 -2.59 -6.19 7.23
N PHE A 182 -1.79 -5.55 8.05
CA PHE A 182 -1.78 -5.74 9.50
C PHE A 182 -2.11 -4.41 10.18
N SER A 183 -3.15 -4.42 11.00
CA SER A 183 -3.55 -3.28 11.81
C SER A 183 -3.21 -3.56 13.27
N TYR A 184 -2.34 -2.75 13.83
CA TYR A 184 -1.96 -2.78 15.23
C TYR A 184 -2.39 -1.49 15.92
N VAL A 185 -3.07 -1.62 17.05
CA VAL A 185 -3.50 -0.48 17.84
C VAL A 185 -2.94 -0.64 19.25
N ASP A 186 -2.05 0.27 19.62
CA ASP A 186 -1.57 0.43 20.98
C ASP A 186 -2.46 1.46 21.72
N SER A 187 -2.84 2.54 21.03
CA SER A 187 -3.76 3.55 21.54
C SER A 187 -4.65 4.09 20.41
N GLY A 188 -5.90 4.46 20.71
CA GLY A 188 -6.84 4.99 19.75
C GLY A 188 -7.55 3.92 18.91
N SER A 189 -7.78 4.18 17.65
CA SER A 189 -8.46 3.27 16.72
C SER A 189 -7.87 3.37 15.32
N ASN A 190 -7.91 2.27 14.59
CA ASN A 190 -7.64 2.23 13.18
C ASN A 190 -8.91 1.90 12.40
N GLU A 191 -8.96 2.33 11.13
CA GLU A 191 -10.04 1.98 10.22
C GLU A 191 -9.47 1.29 8.98
N VAL A 192 -10.15 0.23 8.55
CA VAL A 192 -9.86 -0.46 7.29
C VAL A 192 -11.16 -0.58 6.51
N ASN A 193 -11.34 0.30 5.55
CA ASN A 193 -12.52 0.41 4.73
C ASN A 193 -12.22 -0.18 3.34
N LEU A 194 -12.87 -1.30 3.01
CA LEU A 194 -12.69 -2.00 1.76
C LEU A 194 -13.99 -1.91 0.97
N THR A 195 -14.13 -0.87 0.15
CA THR A 195 -15.33 -0.61 -0.66
C THR A 195 -15.22 -1.18 -2.07
N GLY A 196 -13.99 -1.40 -2.55
CA GLY A 196 -13.69 -2.01 -3.84
C GLY A 196 -12.31 -2.67 -3.87
N GLY A 197 -11.79 -2.88 -5.07
CA GLY A 197 -10.48 -3.47 -5.28
C GLY A 197 -10.37 -4.97 -4.99
N THR A 198 -9.14 -5.48 -4.93
CA THR A 198 -8.84 -6.90 -4.77
C THR A 198 -7.69 -7.13 -3.79
N ILE A 199 -7.88 -8.05 -2.84
CA ILE A 199 -6.83 -8.54 -1.95
C ILE A 199 -6.72 -10.05 -2.18
N GLU A 200 -5.64 -10.51 -2.85
CA GLU A 200 -5.53 -11.90 -3.29
C GLU A 200 -4.09 -12.44 -3.22
N GLY A 201 -3.97 -13.76 -3.08
CA GLY A 201 -2.66 -14.44 -3.12
C GLY A 201 -1.70 -14.02 -2.00
N ASN A 202 -2.19 -13.37 -0.95
CA ASN A 202 -1.40 -12.96 0.20
C ASN A 202 -1.32 -14.08 1.24
N SER A 203 -0.25 -14.12 2.03
CA SER A 203 -0.02 -15.18 3.00
C SER A 203 0.61 -14.69 4.30
N ALA A 204 0.21 -15.31 5.41
CA ALA A 204 0.81 -15.12 6.73
C ALA A 204 0.49 -16.34 7.62
N LYS A 205 1.11 -16.44 8.79
CA LYS A 205 0.69 -17.45 9.79
C LYS A 205 -0.74 -17.20 10.26
N ILE A 206 -1.12 -15.93 10.46
CA ILE A 206 -2.46 -15.53 10.89
C ILE A 206 -2.94 -14.38 10.01
N GLY A 207 -4.15 -14.51 9.43
CA GLY A 207 -4.73 -13.47 8.58
C GLY A 207 -3.96 -13.30 7.26
N GLY A 208 -3.95 -14.31 6.39
CA GLY A 208 -3.24 -14.25 5.11
C GLY A 208 -3.57 -13.01 4.27
N GLY A 209 -4.82 -12.53 4.29
CA GLY A 209 -5.21 -11.23 3.73
C GLY A 209 -5.03 -10.13 4.76
N VAL A 210 -6.01 -9.94 5.63
CA VAL A 210 -6.06 -8.85 6.62
C VAL A 210 -6.07 -9.41 8.03
N TYR A 211 -5.24 -8.86 8.90
CA TYR A 211 -5.25 -9.12 10.33
C TYR A 211 -5.46 -7.82 11.09
N ILE A 212 -6.41 -7.84 12.01
CA ILE A 212 -6.78 -6.68 12.82
C ILE A 212 -6.63 -7.03 14.29
N ASN A 213 -5.73 -6.36 14.98
CA ASN A 213 -5.50 -6.51 16.40
C ASN A 213 -6.16 -5.37 17.18
N CYS A 214 -7.34 -5.64 17.74
CA CYS A 214 -8.13 -4.79 18.64
C CYS A 214 -8.47 -3.35 18.22
N TYR A 215 -9.69 -2.92 18.52
CA TYR A 215 -10.25 -1.57 18.29
C TYR A 215 -10.34 -1.08 16.84
N THR A 216 -10.19 -1.94 15.85
CA THR A 216 -10.35 -1.57 14.43
C THR A 216 -11.80 -1.71 14.01
N PHE A 217 -12.32 -0.72 13.33
CA PHE A 217 -13.62 -0.77 12.66
C PHE A 217 -13.42 -1.24 11.22
N VAL A 218 -14.18 -2.24 10.82
CA VAL A 218 -14.30 -2.66 9.42
C VAL A 218 -15.74 -2.31 9.01
N GLU A 219 -15.89 -1.29 8.18
CA GLU A 219 -17.19 -1.01 7.57
C GLU A 219 -17.49 -2.07 6.50
N PRO A 220 -18.60 -2.79 6.64
CA PRO A 220 -19.00 -3.75 5.62
C PRO A 220 -19.39 -3.00 4.34
N THR A 221 -18.76 -3.37 3.24
CA THR A 221 -19.14 -2.88 1.91
C THR A 221 -20.61 -3.15 1.63
N THR A 222 -21.32 -2.20 1.08
CA THR A 222 -22.71 -2.40 0.61
C THR A 222 -22.76 -3.21 -0.70
N ALA A 223 -21.64 -3.36 -1.40
CA ALA A 223 -21.51 -4.20 -2.56
C ALA A 223 -21.19 -5.65 -2.17
N PRO A 224 -21.82 -6.67 -2.76
CA PRO A 224 -21.44 -8.06 -2.52
C PRO A 224 -20.00 -8.25 -3.03
N PRO A 225 -19.07 -8.72 -2.19
CA PRO A 225 -17.70 -9.01 -2.63
C PRO A 225 -17.73 -10.04 -3.77
N ARG A 226 -16.95 -9.81 -4.82
CA ARG A 226 -16.74 -10.81 -5.88
C ARG A 226 -16.26 -12.12 -5.24
N SER A 227 -16.58 -13.26 -5.85
CA SER A 227 -16.47 -14.60 -5.23
C SER A 227 -15.11 -14.95 -4.59
N GLY A 228 -14.02 -14.29 -4.95
CA GLY A 228 -12.69 -14.48 -4.33
C GLY A 228 -12.46 -13.69 -3.04
N GLN A 229 -13.16 -12.56 -2.82
CA GLN A 229 -12.94 -11.69 -1.65
C GLN A 229 -13.56 -12.23 -0.36
N ARG A 230 -14.58 -13.07 -0.44
CA ARG A 230 -15.26 -13.65 0.74
C ARG A 230 -14.33 -14.51 1.59
N SER A 231 -13.42 -15.24 0.97
CA SER A 231 -12.50 -16.13 1.69
C SER A 231 -11.38 -15.34 2.40
N ALA A 232 -10.88 -14.27 1.80
CA ALA A 232 -9.82 -13.44 2.39
C ALA A 232 -10.34 -12.64 3.61
N LEU A 233 -11.55 -12.08 3.52
CA LEU A 233 -12.15 -11.29 4.61
C LEU A 233 -12.50 -12.16 5.82
N LEU A 234 -12.98 -13.40 5.62
CA LEU A 234 -13.37 -14.29 6.70
C LEU A 234 -12.18 -14.99 7.38
N GLN A 235 -11.07 -15.19 6.70
CA GLN A 235 -9.86 -15.79 7.29
C GLN A 235 -9.04 -14.80 8.13
N GLY A 236 -9.26 -13.49 7.94
CA GLY A 236 -8.53 -12.43 8.66
C GLY A 236 -9.12 -12.03 10.02
N LEU A 237 -10.36 -12.40 10.32
CA LEU A 237 -11.04 -11.99 11.56
C LEU A 237 -10.75 -12.95 12.73
N HIS A 238 -9.50 -13.27 12.99
CA HIS A 238 -9.10 -13.92 14.23
C HIS A 238 -8.68 -12.87 15.26
N SER A 239 -9.68 -12.34 15.97
CA SER A 239 -9.41 -11.59 17.20
C SER A 239 -9.04 -12.58 18.30
N THR A 240 -7.86 -12.48 18.83
CA THR A 240 -7.38 -13.28 19.96
C THR A 240 -7.89 -12.76 21.31
N ALA A 241 -8.59 -11.64 21.33
CA ALA A 241 -9.13 -11.06 22.57
C ALA A 241 -10.51 -11.65 22.95
N PRO A 242 -10.72 -12.11 24.18
CA PRO A 242 -12.00 -12.67 24.64
C PRO A 242 -13.20 -11.71 24.44
N ALA A 243 -12.96 -10.41 24.52
CA ALA A 243 -13.99 -9.38 24.36
C ALA A 243 -14.53 -9.29 22.92
N ALA A 244 -13.71 -9.52 21.89
CA ALA A 244 -14.16 -9.47 20.52
C ALA A 244 -14.99 -10.70 20.10
N ARG A 245 -14.73 -11.88 20.70
CA ARG A 245 -15.62 -13.04 20.54
C ARG A 245 -17.02 -12.76 21.08
N SER A 246 -17.12 -12.06 22.20
CA SER A 246 -18.41 -11.68 22.80
C SER A 246 -19.14 -10.65 21.93
N ALA A 247 -18.45 -9.71 21.30
CA ALA A 247 -19.04 -8.74 20.40
C ALA A 247 -19.55 -9.36 19.08
N ALA A 248 -18.81 -10.31 18.51
CA ALA A 248 -19.22 -11.03 17.31
C ALA A 248 -20.44 -11.94 17.57
N ILE A 249 -20.50 -12.58 18.76
CA ILE A 249 -21.65 -13.40 19.20
C ILE A 249 -22.86 -12.52 19.47
N ARG A 250 -22.67 -11.35 20.10
CA ARG A 250 -23.76 -10.40 20.34
C ARG A 250 -24.31 -9.81 19.04
N ARG A 251 -23.46 -9.56 18.02
CA ARG A 251 -23.90 -9.11 16.69
C ARG A 251 -24.68 -10.17 15.92
N ARG A 252 -24.32 -11.45 16.02
CA ARG A 252 -25.12 -12.55 15.44
C ARG A 252 -26.51 -12.66 16.10
N LYS A 253 -26.63 -12.42 17.40
CA LYS A 253 -27.93 -12.34 18.10
C LYS A 253 -28.69 -11.07 17.72
N ALA A 254 -28.03 -9.92 17.60
CA ALA A 254 -28.65 -8.67 17.15
C ALA A 254 -29.17 -8.76 15.72
N ALA A 255 -28.40 -9.34 14.80
CA ALA A 255 -28.83 -9.53 13.39
C ALA A 255 -30.06 -10.49 13.27
N ARG A 256 -30.22 -11.47 14.19
CA ARG A 256 -31.45 -12.27 14.26
C ARG A 256 -32.63 -11.50 14.84
N ILE A 257 -32.41 -10.60 15.81
CA ILE A 257 -33.44 -9.76 16.43
C ILE A 257 -33.88 -8.66 15.47
N TRP A 258 -32.98 -8.13 14.62
CA TRP A 258 -33.33 -7.14 13.58
C TRP A 258 -34.33 -7.64 12.54
N ARG A 259 -34.35 -8.94 12.27
CA ARG A 259 -35.37 -9.51 11.38
C ARG A 259 -36.76 -9.58 12.00
N LEU A 260 -36.86 -9.44 13.32
CA LEU A 260 -38.14 -9.59 14.04
C LEU A 260 -38.74 -8.26 14.52
N PHE A 261 -37.93 -7.20 14.76
CA PHE A 261 -38.47 -5.92 15.25
C PHE A 261 -37.61 -4.71 14.81
N PRO A 262 -37.86 -4.12 13.66
CA PRO A 262 -37.04 -2.96 13.19
C PRO A 262 -37.30 -1.63 13.94
N ALA A 263 -38.34 -1.52 14.73
CA ALA A 263 -38.76 -0.22 15.29
C ALA A 263 -38.22 0.13 16.69
N VAL A 264 -37.62 -0.81 17.40
CA VAL A 264 -37.27 -0.58 18.81
C VAL A 264 -35.88 0.03 19.01
N LEU A 265 -34.97 -0.15 18.07
CA LEU A 265 -33.58 0.35 18.21
C LEU A 265 -33.42 1.85 17.93
N PHE A 266 -34.30 2.44 17.11
CA PHE A 266 -34.25 3.88 16.82
C PHE A 266 -34.62 4.77 18.02
N ARG A 267 -35.34 4.23 18.97
CA ARG A 267 -35.71 4.95 20.22
C ARG A 267 -34.58 4.94 21.27
N TRP A 268 -33.69 3.94 21.26
CA TRP A 268 -32.63 3.84 22.26
C TRP A 268 -31.43 4.75 21.93
N ALA A 269 -31.11 4.91 20.67
CA ALA A 269 -30.02 5.81 20.22
C ALA A 269 -30.36 7.30 20.49
N ARG A 270 -31.65 7.70 20.43
CA ARG A 270 -32.06 9.09 20.75
C ARG A 270 -32.03 9.43 22.24
N ARG A 271 -32.06 8.45 23.14
CA ARG A 271 -32.04 8.74 24.59
C ARG A 271 -30.64 8.93 25.17
N LYS A 272 -29.58 8.52 24.50
CA LYS A 272 -28.19 8.73 24.95
C LYS A 272 -27.54 10.01 24.42
N GLY A 273 -28.17 10.73 23.50
CA GLY A 273 -27.68 11.99 22.95
C GLY A 273 -28.06 13.25 23.71
N SER A 274 -28.71 13.13 24.89
CA SER A 274 -29.29 14.28 25.62
C SER A 274 -28.72 14.44 27.04
N ILE A 275 -27.45 14.26 27.24
CA ILE A 275 -26.77 14.77 28.42
C ILE A 275 -25.62 15.67 27.93
N LYS A 276 -26.01 16.90 27.63
CA LYS A 276 -25.05 18.01 27.54
C LYS A 276 -25.50 19.16 28.44
N ALA A 277 -24.53 19.55 29.26
CA ALA A 277 -24.18 20.88 29.72
C ALA A 277 -25.23 21.59 30.60
N LYS A 278 -24.86 21.70 31.85
CA LYS A 278 -25.06 22.97 32.56
C LYS A 278 -23.68 23.44 33.06
N THR A 279 -23.35 24.61 32.56
CA THR A 279 -22.38 25.61 33.02
C THR A 279 -21.72 25.33 34.35
#